data_38808d8ec8aa66237cf44e6338813eb1
#
_entry.id   38808d8ec8aa66237cf44e6338813eb1
#
_cell.length_a   1.000
_cell.length_b   1.000
_cell.length_c   1.000
_cell.angle_alpha   90.00
_cell.angle_beta   90.00
_cell.angle_gamma   90.00
#
_symmetry.space_group_name_H-M   'P 1'
#
loop_
_entity.id
_entity.type
_entity.pdbx_description
1 polymer ?
#
loop_
_entity_poly.entity_id
_entity_poly.type
_entity_poly.pdbx_seq_one_letter_code
_entity_poly.pdbx_strand_id
1 'polypeptide(L)'
;MRVKVLIILVIVYILAAFAWLTFSLLSYSNTDYALKTDVLQAGLSACTLQVMQQAKNGDLGETDTVEHYLKQLLLIVHERFNNMYRAEFIDVAPKKRVVQLRINPESLEQLKTDQNRQQKIWLYQSILLLILVAAGIYGVYYSVDSIYKLNKRQNNFLLSVTHEFKTPIASIRLMLQTSRHPKINNDKRAELVENSIQNTYRLEDLAENMLTAMHIENEEYSYQLSDMDLSQMVTDVISNQGIKGEINAQIEPGISIIGDGFIWRMVVNNLIENAFKYSNNQPIDVELFRKGGVKILKVKDRGIGIRKEDMKKIFNKFYRVQDEETRTTKGTGLGLFIVKQTVQKQNGKIHVSANKPKGTIFTLKLP
;
A
#
# COMPACT_ATOMS: atom_id res chain seq x y z
N MET A 1 3.94 -13.51 -15.07
CA MET A 1 3.82 -14.90 -14.58
C MET A 1 4.99 -15.33 -13.70
N ARG A 2 6.26 -15.12 -14.09
CA ARG A 2 7.47 -15.54 -13.34
C ARG A 2 7.57 -14.98 -11.91
N VAL A 3 7.24 -13.68 -11.69
CA VAL A 3 7.32 -13.05 -10.35
C VAL A 3 6.31 -13.65 -9.36
N LYS A 4 5.08 -13.95 -9.80
CA LYS A 4 4.07 -14.59 -8.93
C LYS A 4 4.50 -15.99 -8.49
N VAL A 5 5.09 -16.76 -9.40
CA VAL A 5 5.61 -18.11 -9.10
C VAL A 5 6.76 -18.00 -8.09
N LEU A 6 7.69 -17.06 -8.25
CA LEU A 6 8.79 -16.85 -7.31
C LEU A 6 8.29 -16.49 -5.91
N ILE A 7 7.30 -15.59 -5.80
CA ILE A 7 6.69 -15.23 -4.51
C ILE A 7 6.06 -16.45 -3.84
N ILE A 8 5.33 -17.28 -4.59
CA ILE A 8 4.73 -18.52 -4.05
C ILE A 8 5.81 -19.46 -3.53
N LEU A 9 6.91 -19.66 -4.27
CA LEU A 9 8.02 -20.53 -3.84
C LEU A 9 8.69 -20.00 -2.56
N VAL A 10 8.88 -18.69 -2.43
CA VAL A 10 9.42 -18.07 -1.22
C VAL A 10 8.48 -18.26 -0.03
N ILE A 11 7.16 -18.09 -0.23
CA ILE A 11 6.17 -18.33 0.83
C ILE A 11 6.20 -19.78 1.29
N VAL A 12 6.23 -20.75 0.38
CA VAL A 12 6.28 -22.17 0.70
C VAL A 12 7.56 -22.50 1.47
N TYR A 13 8.71 -21.96 1.04
CA TYR A 13 9.99 -22.15 1.75
C TYR A 13 9.94 -21.60 3.18
N ILE A 14 9.41 -20.39 3.36
CA ILE A 14 9.29 -19.77 4.70
C ILE A 14 8.36 -20.58 5.60
N LEU A 15 7.23 -21.06 5.09
CA LEU A 15 6.31 -21.90 5.86
C LEU A 15 6.96 -23.24 6.27
N ALA A 16 7.71 -23.87 5.37
CA ALA A 16 8.43 -25.11 5.65
C ALA A 16 9.54 -24.90 6.70
N ALA A 17 10.33 -23.83 6.57
CA ALA A 17 11.36 -23.46 7.53
C ALA A 17 10.77 -23.16 8.92
N PHE A 18 9.62 -22.47 8.94
CA PHE A 18 8.90 -22.17 10.17
C PHE A 18 8.36 -23.44 10.85
N ALA A 19 7.74 -24.34 10.10
CA ALA A 19 7.26 -25.63 10.62
C ALA A 19 8.41 -26.46 11.20
N TRP A 20 9.55 -26.50 10.51
CA TRP A 20 10.75 -27.17 10.99
C TRP A 20 11.30 -26.55 12.27
N LEU A 21 11.38 -25.22 12.35
CA LEU A 21 11.85 -24.51 13.54
C LEU A 21 10.94 -24.80 14.75
N THR A 22 9.62 -24.71 14.56
CA THR A 22 8.64 -24.98 15.63
C THR A 22 8.73 -26.41 16.12
N PHE A 23 8.85 -27.37 15.19
CA PHE A 23 9.04 -28.76 15.52
C PHE A 23 10.36 -29.00 16.31
N SER A 24 11.46 -28.38 15.88
CA SER A 24 12.77 -28.47 16.53
C SER A 24 12.72 -27.91 17.95
N LEU A 25 12.07 -26.78 18.19
CA LEU A 25 11.93 -26.16 19.51
C LEU A 25 11.08 -27.05 20.47
N LEU A 26 9.99 -27.62 19.97
CA LEU A 26 9.15 -28.52 20.74
C LEU A 26 9.90 -29.82 21.09
N SER A 27 10.65 -30.39 20.14
CA SER A 27 11.47 -31.55 20.34
C SER A 27 12.56 -31.29 21.38
N TYR A 28 13.24 -30.15 21.33
CA TYR A 28 14.23 -29.72 22.32
C TYR A 28 13.63 -29.64 23.72
N SER A 29 12.45 -29.00 23.86
CA SER A 29 11.73 -28.88 25.14
C SER A 29 11.40 -30.26 25.73
N ASN A 30 10.98 -31.22 24.89
CA ASN A 30 10.68 -32.58 25.35
C ASN A 30 11.95 -33.34 25.79
N THR A 31 13.06 -33.16 25.05
CA THR A 31 14.34 -33.78 25.39
C THR A 31 14.91 -33.22 26.69
N ASP A 32 14.83 -31.90 26.90
CA ASP A 32 15.27 -31.25 28.14
C ASP A 32 14.46 -31.73 29.35
N TYR A 33 13.15 -31.90 29.20
CA TYR A 33 12.30 -32.48 30.26
C TYR A 33 12.66 -33.92 30.57
N ALA A 34 12.86 -34.77 29.55
CA ALA A 34 13.26 -36.16 29.74
C ALA A 34 14.62 -36.25 30.48
N LEU A 35 15.60 -35.45 30.07
CA LEU A 35 16.92 -35.38 30.73
C LEU A 35 16.80 -34.96 32.20
N LYS A 36 15.97 -33.97 32.52
CA LYS A 36 15.75 -33.52 33.91
C LYS A 36 15.08 -34.62 34.76
N THR A 37 14.16 -35.39 34.19
CA THR A 37 13.55 -36.52 34.86
C THR A 37 14.54 -37.69 35.10
N ASP A 38 15.39 -37.95 34.11
CA ASP A 38 16.44 -38.98 34.22
C ASP A 38 17.49 -38.61 35.29
N VAL A 39 17.88 -37.32 35.35
CA VAL A 39 18.79 -36.81 36.40
C VAL A 39 18.16 -36.94 37.78
N LEU A 40 16.86 -36.70 37.94
CA LEU A 40 16.16 -36.90 39.20
C LEU A 40 16.14 -38.39 39.60
N GLN A 41 15.91 -39.31 38.65
CA GLN A 41 15.93 -40.73 38.93
C GLN A 41 17.34 -41.25 39.31
N ALA A 42 18.36 -40.78 38.58
CA ALA A 42 19.76 -41.10 38.92
C ALA A 42 20.15 -40.56 40.30
N GLY A 43 19.72 -39.34 40.62
CA GLY A 43 19.92 -38.74 41.94
C GLY A 43 19.24 -39.53 43.05
N LEU A 44 18.03 -40.05 42.81
CA LEU A 44 17.33 -40.96 43.75
C LEU A 44 18.12 -42.22 44.00
N SER A 45 18.68 -42.85 42.98
CA SER A 45 19.50 -44.06 43.10
C SER A 45 20.79 -43.79 43.87
N ALA A 46 21.46 -42.65 43.59
CA ALA A 46 22.67 -42.26 44.32
C ALA A 46 22.39 -41.97 45.80
N CYS A 47 21.29 -41.26 46.10
CA CYS A 47 20.85 -40.97 47.46
C CYS A 47 20.52 -42.26 48.22
N THR A 48 19.86 -43.23 47.60
CA THR A 48 19.53 -44.53 48.19
C THR A 48 20.77 -45.30 48.53
N LEU A 49 21.78 -45.34 47.66
CA LEU A 49 23.06 -45.99 47.87
C LEU A 49 23.83 -45.36 49.04
N GLN A 50 23.85 -44.03 49.12
CA GLN A 50 24.54 -43.28 50.16
C GLN A 50 23.93 -43.54 51.55
N VAL A 51 22.60 -43.58 51.61
CA VAL A 51 21.85 -43.94 52.81
C VAL A 51 22.15 -45.38 53.24
N MET A 52 22.21 -46.36 52.29
CA MET A 52 22.56 -47.77 52.59
C MET A 52 24.00 -47.92 53.09
N GLN A 53 24.96 -47.15 52.56
CA GLN A 53 26.36 -47.19 53.01
C GLN A 53 26.53 -46.63 54.43
N GLN A 54 25.87 -45.52 54.75
CA GLN A 54 25.87 -44.97 56.11
C GLN A 54 25.26 -45.97 57.14
N ALA A 55 24.14 -46.60 56.75
CA ALA A 55 23.53 -47.63 57.55
C ALA A 55 24.44 -48.88 57.81
N LYS A 56 25.33 -49.22 56.85
CA LYS A 56 26.21 -50.36 56.93
C LYS A 56 27.50 -50.11 57.75
N ASN A 57 27.94 -48.86 57.79
CA ASN A 57 29.20 -48.47 58.46
C ASN A 57 29.09 -48.32 59.98
N GLY A 58 27.94 -48.62 60.56
CA GLY A 58 27.82 -48.79 62.00
C GLY A 58 27.93 -47.58 62.89
N ASP A 59 27.73 -46.33 62.29
CA ASP A 59 27.64 -45.11 63.06
C ASP A 59 26.35 -44.96 63.88
N LEU A 60 25.62 -46.06 64.04
CA LEU A 60 24.33 -46.13 64.72
C LEU A 60 24.57 -46.75 66.09
N GLY A 61 24.64 -45.91 67.12
CA GLY A 61 24.64 -46.36 68.54
C GLY A 61 23.41 -47.21 68.81
N GLU A 62 23.57 -48.27 69.63
CA GLU A 62 22.56 -49.27 70.03
C GLU A 62 21.29 -48.70 70.68
N THR A 63 21.15 -47.39 70.90
CA THR A 63 20.09 -46.72 71.62
C THR A 63 19.27 -45.77 70.84
N ASP A 64 19.61 -45.50 69.55
CA ASP A 64 18.83 -44.56 68.76
C ASP A 64 17.60 -45.22 68.12
N THR A 65 16.41 -44.72 68.55
CA THR A 65 15.14 -45.14 67.95
C THR A 65 15.13 -44.81 66.45
N VAL A 66 14.60 -45.74 65.69
CA VAL A 66 14.40 -45.60 64.21
C VAL A 66 13.90 -44.21 63.82
N GLU A 67 13.26 -43.59 64.75
CA GLU A 67 12.67 -42.20 64.57
C GLU A 67 13.75 -41.11 64.58
N HIS A 68 14.79 -41.23 65.40
CA HIS A 68 15.89 -40.26 65.46
C HIS A 68 16.75 -40.35 64.16
N TYR A 69 17.00 -41.58 63.73
CA TYR A 69 17.74 -41.83 62.48
C TYR A 69 17.02 -41.24 61.22
N LEU A 70 15.74 -41.38 61.18
CA LEU A 70 14.93 -40.80 60.14
C LEU A 70 14.96 -39.25 60.13
N LYS A 71 14.92 -38.63 61.30
CA LYS A 71 15.04 -37.20 61.39
C LYS A 71 16.37 -36.70 60.80
N GLN A 72 17.47 -37.39 61.10
CA GLN A 72 18.78 -37.08 60.53
C GLN A 72 18.79 -37.31 59.00
N LEU A 73 18.23 -38.39 58.51
CA LEU A 73 18.11 -38.72 57.09
C LEU A 73 17.22 -37.70 56.34
N LEU A 74 16.10 -37.30 56.92
CA LEU A 74 15.24 -36.25 56.38
C LEU A 74 15.95 -34.88 56.33
N LEU A 75 16.78 -34.56 57.34
CA LEU A 75 17.60 -33.36 57.33
C LEU A 75 18.65 -33.40 56.22
N ILE A 76 19.34 -34.51 56.03
CA ILE A 76 20.35 -34.67 54.94
C ILE A 76 19.67 -34.56 53.56
N VAL A 77 18.53 -35.21 53.38
CA VAL A 77 17.75 -35.15 52.13
C VAL A 77 17.23 -33.73 51.89
N HIS A 78 16.77 -33.05 52.93
CA HIS A 78 16.31 -31.68 52.83
C HIS A 78 17.44 -30.68 52.50
N GLU A 79 18.56 -30.74 53.24
CA GLU A 79 19.69 -29.79 53.03
C GLU A 79 20.44 -30.04 51.70
N ARG A 80 20.63 -31.31 51.32
CA ARG A 80 21.46 -31.63 50.15
C ARG A 80 20.70 -31.71 48.82
N PHE A 81 19.40 -31.98 48.84
CA PHE A 81 18.57 -32.19 47.65
C PHE A 81 17.35 -31.26 47.54
N ASN A 82 17.32 -30.20 48.34
CA ASN A 82 16.34 -29.12 48.23
C ASN A 82 14.88 -29.60 48.07
N ASN A 83 14.43 -30.51 48.93
CA ASN A 83 13.08 -31.12 48.89
C ASN A 83 12.73 -31.94 47.65
N MET A 84 13.67 -32.29 46.80
CA MET A 84 13.37 -33.07 45.58
C MET A 84 12.93 -34.49 45.88
N TYR A 85 13.31 -35.02 47.02
CA TYR A 85 12.99 -36.40 47.45
C TYR A 85 12.26 -36.41 48.78
N ARG A 86 11.35 -37.38 48.94
CA ARG A 86 10.62 -37.66 50.18
C ARG A 86 10.95 -39.04 50.68
N ALA A 87 11.23 -39.18 51.96
CA ALA A 87 11.43 -40.45 52.62
C ALA A 87 10.08 -40.93 53.19
N GLU A 88 9.70 -42.15 52.85
CA GLU A 88 8.48 -42.79 53.34
C GLU A 88 8.83 -44.13 54.03
N PHE A 89 8.11 -44.43 55.12
CA PHE A 89 8.20 -45.75 55.74
C PHE A 89 7.30 -46.73 55.04
N ILE A 90 7.85 -47.94 54.76
CA ILE A 90 7.05 -49.03 54.27
C ILE A 90 7.25 -50.22 55.27
N ASP A 91 6.15 -50.74 55.78
CA ASP A 91 6.13 -51.96 56.57
C ASP A 91 6.24 -53.18 55.66
N VAL A 92 7.41 -53.80 55.58
CA VAL A 92 7.66 -54.91 54.67
C VAL A 92 7.32 -56.27 55.37
N ALA A 93 7.28 -56.32 56.72
CA ALA A 93 6.90 -57.49 57.54
C ALA A 93 6.50 -56.99 58.93
N PRO A 94 5.77 -57.83 59.74
CA PRO A 94 5.47 -57.51 61.14
C PRO A 94 6.79 -57.28 61.91
N LYS A 95 7.01 -56.04 62.34
CA LYS A 95 8.22 -55.52 63.02
C LYS A 95 9.42 -55.15 62.12
N LYS A 96 9.27 -55.08 60.76
CA LYS A 96 10.34 -54.62 59.84
C LYS A 96 9.90 -53.44 58.99
N ARG A 97 10.29 -52.21 59.43
CA ARG A 97 10.10 -50.98 58.67
C ARG A 97 11.34 -50.72 57.83
N VAL A 98 11.10 -50.35 56.56
CA VAL A 98 12.15 -49.97 55.62
C VAL A 98 11.85 -48.56 55.14
N VAL A 99 12.90 -47.75 55.07
CA VAL A 99 12.77 -46.34 54.47
C VAL A 99 12.88 -46.48 52.97
N GLN A 100 11.88 -46.02 52.28
CA GLN A 100 11.90 -45.87 50.84
C GLN A 100 11.98 -44.39 50.49
N LEU A 101 12.98 -44.02 49.71
CA LEU A 101 13.09 -42.72 49.12
C LEU A 101 12.26 -42.67 47.82
N ARG A 102 11.44 -41.68 47.70
CA ARG A 102 10.65 -41.39 46.46
C ARG A 102 10.89 -39.97 46.02
N ILE A 103 10.73 -39.72 44.74
CA ILE A 103 10.74 -38.35 44.20
C ILE A 103 9.50 -37.63 44.77
N ASN A 104 9.70 -36.41 45.24
CA ASN A 104 8.59 -35.61 45.73
C ASN A 104 7.61 -35.27 44.57
N PRO A 105 6.31 -35.64 44.68
CA PRO A 105 5.31 -35.37 43.64
C PRO A 105 5.24 -33.91 43.25
N GLU A 106 5.42 -32.99 44.21
CA GLU A 106 5.39 -31.53 43.95
C GLU A 106 6.52 -31.10 43.00
N SER A 107 7.74 -31.69 43.15
CA SER A 107 8.87 -31.39 42.29
C SER A 107 8.64 -31.86 40.85
N LEU A 108 8.01 -33.03 40.67
CA LEU A 108 7.61 -33.54 39.36
C LEU A 108 6.53 -32.68 38.73
N GLU A 109 5.55 -32.24 39.52
CA GLU A 109 4.49 -31.36 39.04
C GLU A 109 5.01 -29.98 38.63
N GLN A 110 5.96 -29.42 39.40
CA GLN A 110 6.66 -28.17 39.04
C GLN A 110 7.40 -28.31 37.72
N LEU A 111 8.20 -29.36 37.53
CA LEU A 111 8.91 -29.59 36.26
C LEU A 111 7.96 -29.69 35.07
N LYS A 112 6.85 -30.41 35.25
CA LYS A 112 5.82 -30.54 34.20
C LYS A 112 5.12 -29.20 33.91
N THR A 113 4.88 -28.39 34.94
CA THR A 113 4.27 -27.08 34.83
C THR A 113 5.22 -26.13 34.08
N ASP A 114 6.50 -26.15 34.44
CA ASP A 114 7.53 -25.34 33.78
C ASP A 114 7.71 -25.75 32.32
N GLN A 115 7.72 -27.06 32.02
CA GLN A 115 7.72 -27.54 30.64
C GLN A 115 6.52 -26.99 29.82
N ASN A 116 5.31 -27.14 30.37
CA ASN A 116 4.09 -26.66 29.72
C ASN A 116 4.13 -25.16 29.49
N ARG A 117 4.66 -24.40 30.44
CA ARG A 117 4.84 -22.94 30.32
C ARG A 117 5.83 -22.59 29.23
N GLN A 118 6.98 -23.26 29.19
CA GLN A 118 7.98 -23.04 28.12
C GLN A 118 7.42 -23.39 26.75
N GLN A 119 6.71 -24.52 26.59
CA GLN A 119 6.08 -24.89 25.34
C GLN A 119 5.07 -23.84 24.86
N LYS A 120 4.26 -23.27 25.75
CA LYS A 120 3.34 -22.18 25.42
C LYS A 120 4.09 -20.90 24.97
N ILE A 121 5.18 -20.55 25.65
CA ILE A 121 6.01 -19.40 25.28
C ILE A 121 6.58 -19.58 23.86
N TRP A 122 7.16 -20.75 23.56
CA TRP A 122 7.68 -21.06 22.24
C TRP A 122 6.60 -21.01 21.16
N LEU A 123 5.42 -21.51 21.46
CA LEU A 123 4.28 -21.49 20.54
C LEU A 123 3.81 -20.05 20.25
N TYR A 124 3.68 -19.21 21.27
CA TYR A 124 3.30 -17.79 21.08
C TYR A 124 4.36 -17.00 20.31
N GLN A 125 5.65 -17.20 20.60
CA GLN A 125 6.75 -16.57 19.86
C GLN A 125 6.74 -17.01 18.40
N SER A 126 6.49 -18.28 18.13
CA SER A 126 6.38 -18.83 16.79
C SER A 126 5.22 -18.19 16.01
N ILE A 127 4.03 -18.10 16.62
CA ILE A 127 2.87 -17.45 15.99
C ILE A 127 3.15 -15.98 15.71
N LEU A 128 3.75 -15.25 16.65
CA LEU A 128 4.11 -13.85 16.48
C LEU A 128 5.07 -13.66 15.29
N LEU A 129 6.10 -14.50 15.21
CA LEU A 129 7.05 -14.47 14.10
C LEU A 129 6.36 -14.72 12.75
N LEU A 130 5.44 -15.68 12.69
CA LEU A 130 4.65 -15.97 11.48
C LEU A 130 3.84 -14.75 11.02
N ILE A 131 3.18 -14.07 11.96
CA ILE A 131 2.40 -12.85 11.67
C ILE A 131 3.31 -11.75 11.11
N LEU A 132 4.48 -11.52 11.72
CA LEU A 132 5.44 -10.51 11.26
C LEU A 132 5.95 -10.81 9.84
N VAL A 133 6.28 -12.08 9.57
CA VAL A 133 6.72 -12.50 8.22
C VAL A 133 5.59 -12.33 7.20
N ALA A 134 4.37 -12.73 7.53
CA ALA A 134 3.21 -12.56 6.66
C ALA A 134 2.93 -11.09 6.35
N ALA A 135 3.01 -10.21 7.36
CA ALA A 135 2.87 -8.76 7.19
C ALA A 135 3.97 -8.17 6.28
N GLY A 136 5.22 -8.62 6.46
CA GLY A 136 6.34 -8.22 5.59
C GLY A 136 6.13 -8.63 4.13
N ILE A 137 5.73 -9.87 3.87
CA ILE A 137 5.43 -10.37 2.53
C ILE A 137 4.28 -9.57 1.90
N TYR A 138 3.22 -9.30 2.66
CA TYR A 138 2.10 -8.49 2.19
C TYR A 138 2.54 -7.08 1.80
N GLY A 139 3.38 -6.43 2.62
CA GLY A 139 3.96 -5.12 2.34
C GLY A 139 4.78 -5.09 1.05
N VAL A 140 5.65 -6.08 0.86
CA VAL A 140 6.45 -6.22 -0.38
C VAL A 140 5.54 -6.45 -1.60
N TYR A 141 4.56 -7.36 -1.49
CA TYR A 141 3.62 -7.62 -2.58
C TYR A 141 2.86 -6.35 -2.99
N TYR A 142 2.34 -5.61 -2.03
CA TYR A 142 1.61 -4.35 -2.28
C TYR A 142 2.51 -3.28 -2.93
N SER A 143 3.75 -3.16 -2.47
CA SER A 143 4.75 -2.23 -3.04
C SER A 143 5.08 -2.57 -4.50
N VAL A 144 5.36 -3.84 -4.79
CA VAL A 144 5.67 -4.33 -6.15
C VAL A 144 4.49 -4.13 -7.10
N ASP A 145 3.26 -4.44 -6.66
CA ASP A 145 2.05 -4.22 -7.46
C ASP A 145 1.83 -2.74 -7.78
N SER A 146 2.08 -1.86 -6.81
CA SER A 146 1.98 -0.40 -6.97
C SER A 146 3.01 0.13 -7.98
N ILE A 147 4.28 -0.31 -7.87
CA ILE A 147 5.35 0.05 -8.81
C ILE A 147 5.02 -0.47 -10.22
N TYR A 148 4.55 -1.71 -10.34
CA TYR A 148 4.17 -2.28 -11.63
C TYR A 148 3.05 -1.48 -12.31
N LYS A 149 2.02 -1.09 -11.56
CA LYS A 149 0.91 -0.26 -12.05
C LYS A 149 1.40 1.14 -12.47
N LEU A 150 2.32 1.73 -11.71
CA LEU A 150 2.92 3.01 -12.05
C LEU A 150 3.72 2.92 -13.35
N ASN A 151 4.61 1.94 -13.48
CA ASN A 151 5.41 1.70 -14.68
C ASN A 151 4.52 1.44 -15.91
N LYS A 152 3.46 0.64 -15.77
CA LYS A 152 2.51 0.42 -16.87
C LYS A 152 1.84 1.73 -17.31
N ARG A 153 1.44 2.58 -16.36
CA ARG A 153 0.85 3.91 -16.69
C ARG A 153 1.87 4.82 -17.40
N GLN A 154 3.11 4.83 -16.91
CA GLN A 154 4.18 5.62 -17.53
C GLN A 154 4.49 5.16 -18.95
N ASN A 155 4.56 3.86 -19.20
CA ASN A 155 4.76 3.32 -20.55
C ASN A 155 3.58 3.66 -21.46
N ASN A 156 2.34 3.50 -20.98
CA ASN A 156 1.14 3.87 -21.74
C ASN A 156 1.12 5.37 -22.06
N PHE A 157 1.57 6.22 -21.13
CA PHE A 157 1.72 7.64 -21.36
C PHE A 157 2.71 7.94 -22.47
N LEU A 158 3.92 7.35 -22.43
CA LEU A 158 4.94 7.54 -23.46
C LEU A 158 4.45 7.11 -24.85
N LEU A 159 3.74 5.98 -24.94
CA LEU A 159 3.11 5.52 -26.18
C LEU A 159 2.05 6.52 -26.66
N SER A 160 1.21 6.99 -25.77
CA SER A 160 0.17 7.99 -26.09
C SER A 160 0.74 9.30 -26.58
N VAL A 161 1.74 9.83 -25.86
CA VAL A 161 2.44 11.07 -26.24
C VAL A 161 3.09 10.93 -27.61
N THR A 162 3.81 9.82 -27.84
CA THR A 162 4.43 9.54 -29.14
C THR A 162 3.39 9.55 -30.27
N HIS A 163 2.22 8.95 -30.03
CA HIS A 163 1.13 8.94 -31.01
C HIS A 163 0.54 10.34 -31.23
N GLU A 164 0.32 11.11 -30.16
CA GLU A 164 -0.20 12.49 -30.24
C GLU A 164 0.78 13.45 -30.96
N PHE A 165 2.08 13.23 -30.87
CA PHE A 165 3.09 13.96 -31.63
C PHE A 165 3.13 13.51 -33.11
N LYS A 166 3.08 12.20 -33.37
CA LYS A 166 3.21 11.64 -34.72
C LYS A 166 2.11 12.11 -35.67
N THR A 167 0.88 12.26 -35.17
CA THR A 167 -0.29 12.65 -35.98
C THR A 167 -0.13 14.05 -36.60
N PRO A 168 0.09 15.15 -35.83
CA PRO A 168 0.27 16.48 -36.41
C PRO A 168 1.54 16.57 -37.25
N ILE A 169 2.63 15.92 -36.88
CA ILE A 169 3.87 15.87 -37.69
C ILE A 169 3.59 15.25 -39.06
N ALA A 170 2.88 14.12 -39.10
CA ALA A 170 2.51 13.48 -40.37
C ALA A 170 1.58 14.37 -41.22
N SER A 171 0.62 15.08 -40.55
CA SER A 171 -0.28 16.03 -41.19
C SER A 171 0.47 17.21 -41.79
N ILE A 172 1.36 17.85 -41.01
CA ILE A 172 2.22 18.95 -41.49
C ILE A 172 3.02 18.51 -42.72
N ARG A 173 3.68 17.36 -42.62
CA ARG A 173 4.48 16.80 -43.72
C ARG A 173 3.63 16.58 -44.97
N LEU A 174 2.44 16.00 -44.86
CA LEU A 174 1.55 15.73 -45.98
C LEU A 174 1.07 17.04 -46.61
N MET A 175 0.64 18.04 -45.79
CA MET A 175 0.19 19.34 -46.26
C MET A 175 1.28 20.11 -47.02
N LEU A 176 2.52 20.12 -46.48
CA LEU A 176 3.66 20.72 -47.10
C LEU A 176 4.09 19.99 -48.41
N GLN A 177 4.02 18.66 -48.45
CA GLN A 177 4.26 17.89 -49.69
C GLN A 177 3.18 18.19 -50.71
N THR A 178 1.90 18.28 -50.31
CA THR A 178 0.79 18.58 -51.20
C THR A 178 0.89 20.02 -51.76
N SER A 179 1.28 21.00 -50.94
CA SER A 179 1.44 22.40 -51.37
C SER A 179 2.49 22.60 -52.43
N ARG A 180 3.47 21.67 -52.60
CA ARG A 180 4.47 21.69 -53.63
C ARG A 180 3.98 21.16 -54.99
N HIS A 181 2.79 20.54 -55.01
CA HIS A 181 2.28 19.97 -56.26
C HIS A 181 1.92 21.05 -57.27
N PRO A 182 2.36 20.98 -58.58
CA PRO A 182 2.17 22.02 -59.55
C PRO A 182 0.72 22.37 -59.88
N LYS A 183 -0.22 21.44 -59.68
CA LYS A 183 -1.66 21.61 -59.94
C LYS A 183 -2.43 22.31 -58.84
N ILE A 184 -1.77 22.63 -57.69
CA ILE A 184 -2.44 23.32 -56.56
C ILE A 184 -2.44 24.83 -56.82
N ASN A 185 -3.63 25.47 -56.75
CA ASN A 185 -3.76 26.90 -56.87
C ASN A 185 -3.22 27.62 -55.62
N ASN A 186 -3.00 28.95 -55.75
CA ASN A 186 -2.40 29.73 -54.66
C ASN A 186 -3.25 29.77 -53.41
N ASP A 187 -4.58 29.85 -53.55
CA ASP A 187 -5.50 29.89 -52.37
C ASP A 187 -5.43 28.58 -51.55
N LYS A 188 -5.44 27.44 -52.27
CA LYS A 188 -5.33 26.15 -51.60
C LYS A 188 -3.94 25.91 -51.00
N ARG A 189 -2.89 26.48 -51.63
CA ARG A 189 -1.53 26.44 -51.08
C ARG A 189 -1.45 27.24 -49.77
N ALA A 190 -2.04 28.47 -49.77
CA ALA A 190 -2.11 29.29 -48.55
C ALA A 190 -2.88 28.56 -47.41
N GLU A 191 -4.02 27.96 -47.71
CA GLU A 191 -4.80 27.17 -46.75
C GLU A 191 -3.98 25.98 -46.16
N LEU A 192 -3.23 25.25 -47.00
CA LEU A 192 -2.41 24.15 -46.55
C LEU A 192 -1.25 24.58 -45.64
N VAL A 193 -0.65 25.75 -45.95
CA VAL A 193 0.40 26.34 -45.11
C VAL A 193 -0.19 26.79 -43.78
N GLU A 194 -1.32 27.50 -43.79
CA GLU A 194 -1.99 27.96 -42.55
C GLU A 194 -2.38 26.75 -41.66
N ASN A 195 -2.96 25.68 -42.23
CA ASN A 195 -3.27 24.46 -41.49
C ASN A 195 -2.01 23.77 -40.94
N SER A 196 -0.86 23.90 -41.63
CA SER A 196 0.43 23.41 -41.13
C SER A 196 0.89 24.21 -39.90
N ILE A 197 0.76 25.54 -39.95
CA ILE A 197 1.07 26.42 -38.82
C ILE A 197 0.19 26.09 -37.63
N GLN A 198 -1.10 25.90 -37.82
CA GLN A 198 -2.02 25.49 -36.74
C GLN A 198 -1.66 24.15 -36.11
N ASN A 199 -1.16 23.18 -36.89
CA ASN A 199 -0.66 21.91 -36.32
C ASN A 199 0.65 22.11 -35.56
N THR A 200 1.48 23.12 -35.91
CA THR A 200 2.69 23.43 -35.13
C THR A 200 2.33 24.01 -33.76
N TYR A 201 1.37 24.94 -33.69
CA TYR A 201 0.87 25.43 -32.39
C TYR A 201 0.32 24.32 -31.50
N ARG A 202 -0.39 23.36 -32.09
CA ARG A 202 -0.84 22.18 -31.32
C ARG A 202 0.31 21.35 -30.74
N LEU A 203 1.44 21.24 -31.46
CA LEU A 203 2.63 20.57 -30.96
C LEU A 203 3.29 21.33 -29.81
N GLU A 204 3.36 22.65 -29.90
CA GLU A 204 3.85 23.53 -28.85
C GLU A 204 3.00 23.41 -27.59
N ASP A 205 1.68 23.51 -27.70
CA ASP A 205 0.74 23.34 -26.59
C ASP A 205 0.90 21.99 -25.90
N LEU A 206 1.07 20.93 -26.70
CA LEU A 206 1.26 19.58 -26.16
C LEU A 206 2.58 19.47 -25.37
N ALA A 207 3.67 20.03 -25.89
CA ALA A 207 4.97 20.05 -25.24
C ALA A 207 4.94 20.86 -23.94
N GLU A 208 4.29 22.04 -23.97
CA GLU A 208 4.18 22.95 -22.84
C GLU A 208 3.32 22.38 -21.72
N ASN A 209 2.19 21.75 -22.06
CA ASN A 209 1.37 20.99 -21.13
C ASN A 209 2.16 19.89 -20.43
N MET A 210 3.05 19.21 -21.15
CA MET A 210 3.87 18.13 -20.64
C MET A 210 4.94 18.64 -19.68
N LEU A 211 5.66 19.70 -20.06
CA LEU A 211 6.69 20.35 -19.22
C LEU A 211 6.07 20.93 -17.95
N THR A 212 4.95 21.63 -18.08
CA THR A 212 4.23 22.21 -16.94
C THR A 212 3.77 21.13 -15.96
N ALA A 213 3.22 20.02 -16.44
CA ALA A 213 2.82 18.90 -15.58
C ALA A 213 4.01 18.28 -14.82
N MET A 214 5.19 18.22 -15.44
CA MET A 214 6.41 17.71 -14.80
C MET A 214 6.95 18.68 -13.75
N HIS A 215 7.01 19.99 -14.07
CA HIS A 215 7.46 21.01 -13.13
C HIS A 215 6.54 21.17 -11.91
N ILE A 216 5.22 21.09 -12.11
CA ILE A 216 4.24 21.10 -11.01
C ILE A 216 4.41 19.88 -10.09
N GLU A 217 4.68 18.70 -10.66
CA GLU A 217 4.88 17.47 -9.88
C GLU A 217 6.12 17.53 -8.99
N ASN A 218 7.23 18.06 -9.55
CA ASN A 218 8.50 18.18 -8.84
C ASN A 218 8.57 19.39 -7.91
N GLU A 219 7.49 20.17 -7.78
CA GLU A 219 7.45 21.45 -7.05
C GLU A 219 8.47 22.49 -7.59
N GLU A 220 8.92 22.31 -8.82
CA GLU A 220 9.89 23.19 -9.50
C GLU A 220 9.21 24.36 -10.23
N TYR A 221 7.86 24.32 -10.36
CA TYR A 221 7.13 25.37 -11.04
C TYR A 221 7.07 26.65 -10.22
N SER A 222 7.65 27.73 -10.74
CA SER A 222 7.61 29.06 -10.13
C SER A 222 6.32 29.79 -10.56
N TYR A 223 5.30 29.77 -9.71
CA TYR A 223 4.02 30.45 -9.98
C TYR A 223 4.17 31.97 -10.01
N GLN A 224 3.78 32.59 -11.11
CA GLN A 224 3.68 34.06 -11.25
C GLN A 224 2.30 34.51 -10.76
N LEU A 225 2.16 34.66 -9.45
CA LEU A 225 0.89 35.03 -8.84
C LEU A 225 0.56 36.52 -9.09
N SER A 226 -0.58 36.78 -9.70
CA SER A 226 -1.13 38.10 -9.89
C SER A 226 -2.65 38.12 -9.62
N ASP A 227 -3.20 39.29 -9.34
CA ASP A 227 -4.66 39.46 -9.35
C ASP A 227 -5.17 39.38 -10.78
N MET A 228 -6.13 38.46 -11.02
CA MET A 228 -6.65 38.23 -12.37
C MET A 228 -8.17 38.07 -12.34
N ASP A 229 -8.82 38.64 -13.34
CA ASP A 229 -10.25 38.46 -13.56
C ASP A 229 -10.53 37.10 -14.20
N LEU A 230 -11.03 36.19 -13.38
CA LEU A 230 -11.39 34.84 -13.81
C LEU A 230 -12.60 34.84 -14.74
N SER A 231 -13.54 35.79 -14.56
CA SER A 231 -14.72 35.93 -15.42
C SER A 231 -14.32 36.28 -16.84
N GLN A 232 -13.43 37.27 -16.98
CA GLN A 232 -12.91 37.68 -18.30
C GLN A 232 -12.12 36.52 -18.93
N MET A 233 -11.24 35.87 -18.17
CA MET A 233 -10.45 34.75 -18.68
C MET A 233 -11.32 33.58 -19.19
N VAL A 234 -12.34 33.16 -18.43
CA VAL A 234 -13.26 32.09 -18.87
C VAL A 234 -14.00 32.52 -20.14
N THR A 235 -14.43 33.76 -20.21
CA THR A 235 -15.10 34.33 -21.41
C THR A 235 -14.17 34.34 -22.62
N ASP A 236 -12.92 34.76 -22.45
CA ASP A 236 -11.90 34.78 -23.51
C ASP A 236 -11.60 33.36 -24.03
N VAL A 237 -11.47 32.42 -23.12
CA VAL A 237 -11.24 30.99 -23.48
C VAL A 237 -12.42 30.45 -24.29
N ILE A 238 -13.65 30.73 -23.89
CA ILE A 238 -14.86 30.30 -24.62
C ILE A 238 -14.91 30.92 -26.00
N SER A 239 -14.60 32.24 -26.14
CA SER A 239 -14.67 32.96 -27.37
C SER A 239 -13.57 32.64 -28.38
N ASN A 240 -12.35 32.40 -27.90
CA ASN A 240 -11.16 32.15 -28.72
C ASN A 240 -10.98 30.68 -29.15
N GLN A 241 -11.75 29.78 -28.56
CA GLN A 241 -11.68 28.38 -28.98
C GLN A 241 -12.39 28.24 -30.32
N GLY A 242 -11.65 27.97 -31.40
CA GLY A 242 -12.20 27.53 -32.70
C GLY A 242 -12.90 26.17 -32.62
N ILE A 243 -13.52 25.86 -31.47
CA ILE A 243 -14.19 24.62 -31.19
C ILE A 243 -15.54 24.63 -31.89
N LYS A 244 -15.75 23.67 -32.78
CA LYS A 244 -17.04 23.45 -33.46
C LYS A 244 -18.03 22.79 -32.48
N GLY A 245 -18.59 23.57 -31.53
CA GLY A 245 -19.57 23.08 -30.57
C GLY A 245 -20.27 24.21 -29.83
N GLU A 246 -21.49 23.99 -29.36
CA GLU A 246 -22.32 24.96 -28.64
C GLU A 246 -21.95 24.99 -27.16
N ILE A 247 -21.68 26.19 -26.62
CA ILE A 247 -21.41 26.42 -25.19
C ILE A 247 -22.50 27.34 -24.62
N ASN A 248 -23.21 26.81 -23.62
CA ASN A 248 -24.12 27.62 -22.82
C ASN A 248 -23.34 28.22 -21.63
N ALA A 249 -22.91 29.47 -21.75
CA ALA A 249 -22.12 30.13 -20.72
C ALA A 249 -22.98 30.99 -19.79
N GLN A 250 -22.84 30.82 -18.50
CA GLN A 250 -23.42 31.64 -17.43
C GLN A 250 -22.29 32.13 -16.53
N ILE A 251 -21.72 33.28 -16.86
CA ILE A 251 -20.54 33.83 -16.18
C ILE A 251 -20.93 35.08 -15.40
N GLU A 252 -20.87 35.01 -14.07
CA GLU A 252 -21.03 36.20 -13.21
C GLU A 252 -19.79 37.10 -13.39
N PRO A 253 -19.96 38.40 -13.73
CA PRO A 253 -18.85 39.29 -13.97
C PRO A 253 -18.07 39.65 -12.70
N GLY A 254 -16.78 40.02 -12.87
CA GLY A 254 -15.94 40.55 -11.80
C GLY A 254 -15.52 39.54 -10.73
N ILE A 255 -15.48 38.26 -11.05
CA ILE A 255 -14.89 37.26 -10.16
C ILE A 255 -13.37 37.21 -10.36
N SER A 256 -12.61 37.76 -9.41
CA SER A 256 -11.16 37.75 -9.44
C SER A 256 -10.57 36.69 -8.52
N ILE A 257 -9.38 36.22 -8.84
CA ILE A 257 -8.56 35.30 -8.02
C ILE A 257 -7.09 35.75 -8.07
N ILE A 258 -6.35 35.46 -7.02
CA ILE A 258 -4.90 35.59 -7.06
C ILE A 258 -4.36 34.29 -7.65
N GLY A 259 -3.75 34.34 -8.83
CA GLY A 259 -3.29 33.12 -9.49
C GLY A 259 -2.29 33.39 -10.61
N ASP A 260 -1.75 32.34 -11.17
CA ASP A 260 -0.93 32.39 -12.37
C ASP A 260 -1.84 32.28 -13.59
N GLY A 261 -1.89 33.39 -14.38
CA GLY A 261 -2.79 33.50 -15.52
C GLY A 261 -2.57 32.42 -16.58
N PHE A 262 -1.33 32.04 -16.82
CA PHE A 262 -1.00 30.98 -17.78
C PHE A 262 -1.56 29.61 -17.31
N ILE A 263 -1.32 29.25 -16.07
CA ILE A 263 -1.80 27.97 -15.48
C ILE A 263 -3.34 27.95 -15.41
N TRP A 264 -3.97 29.06 -15.05
CA TRP A 264 -5.44 29.12 -14.98
C TRP A 264 -6.09 29.02 -16.34
N ARG A 265 -5.51 29.63 -17.37
CA ARG A 265 -5.95 29.46 -18.75
C ARG A 265 -5.88 27.99 -19.17
N MET A 266 -4.78 27.32 -18.81
CA MET A 266 -4.60 25.87 -19.04
C MET A 266 -5.65 25.04 -18.29
N VAL A 267 -6.01 25.41 -17.04
CA VAL A 267 -7.07 24.73 -16.26
C VAL A 267 -8.43 24.85 -16.97
N VAL A 268 -8.80 26.05 -17.38
CA VAL A 268 -10.09 26.30 -18.07
C VAL A 268 -10.13 25.54 -19.39
N ASN A 269 -9.08 25.65 -20.22
CA ASN A 269 -8.96 24.93 -21.48
C ASN A 269 -9.12 23.42 -21.28
N ASN A 270 -8.39 22.82 -20.33
CA ASN A 270 -8.47 21.38 -20.08
C ASN A 270 -9.87 20.90 -19.69
N LEU A 271 -10.63 21.70 -18.92
CA LEU A 271 -12.00 21.34 -18.54
C LEU A 271 -12.95 21.40 -19.72
N ILE A 272 -12.86 22.51 -20.54
CA ILE A 272 -13.73 22.72 -21.70
C ILE A 272 -13.41 21.69 -22.79
N GLU A 273 -12.14 21.47 -23.12
CA GLU A 273 -11.73 20.44 -24.09
C GLU A 273 -12.18 19.06 -23.71
N ASN A 274 -12.05 18.68 -22.42
CA ASN A 274 -12.54 17.40 -21.94
C ASN A 274 -14.06 17.30 -22.08
N ALA A 275 -14.81 18.34 -21.75
CA ALA A 275 -16.26 18.38 -21.90
C ALA A 275 -16.67 18.16 -23.37
N PHE A 276 -16.08 18.87 -24.34
CA PHE A 276 -16.34 18.65 -25.75
C PHE A 276 -15.96 17.26 -26.23
N LYS A 277 -14.79 16.81 -25.88
CA LYS A 277 -14.24 15.52 -26.28
C LYS A 277 -15.15 14.34 -25.91
N TYR A 278 -15.80 14.42 -24.76
CA TYR A 278 -16.63 13.35 -24.24
C TYR A 278 -18.14 13.60 -24.38
N SER A 279 -18.57 14.80 -24.85
CA SER A 279 -19.96 15.18 -24.99
C SER A 279 -20.68 14.54 -26.19
N ASN A 280 -19.98 13.85 -27.10
CA ASN A 280 -20.55 13.37 -28.38
C ASN A 280 -21.24 14.49 -29.18
N ASN A 281 -20.59 15.60 -29.34
CA ASN A 281 -21.12 16.82 -30.04
C ASN A 281 -22.37 17.43 -29.39
N GLN A 282 -22.71 17.07 -28.17
CA GLN A 282 -23.78 17.73 -27.41
C GLN A 282 -23.27 19.04 -26.81
N PRO A 283 -24.17 20.05 -26.61
CA PRO A 283 -23.82 21.28 -25.93
C PRO A 283 -23.24 21.04 -24.55
N ILE A 284 -22.27 21.87 -24.17
CA ILE A 284 -21.72 21.93 -22.82
C ILE A 284 -22.18 23.18 -22.09
N ASP A 285 -22.31 23.09 -20.75
CA ASP A 285 -22.66 24.22 -19.93
C ASP A 285 -21.46 24.65 -19.09
N VAL A 286 -21.14 25.95 -19.09
CA VAL A 286 -20.07 26.53 -18.26
C VAL A 286 -20.69 27.60 -17.36
N GLU A 287 -20.59 27.39 -16.04
CA GLU A 287 -21.13 28.28 -15.03
C GLU A 287 -20.00 28.80 -14.13
N LEU A 288 -19.90 30.13 -13.96
CA LEU A 288 -19.02 30.73 -12.96
C LEU A 288 -19.84 31.70 -12.11
N PHE A 289 -19.86 31.49 -10.80
CA PHE A 289 -20.66 32.29 -9.86
C PHE A 289 -20.08 32.25 -8.44
N ARG A 290 -20.53 33.16 -7.58
CA ARG A 290 -20.21 33.19 -6.14
C ARG A 290 -21.35 32.62 -5.32
N LYS A 291 -21.01 31.86 -4.31
CA LYS A 291 -21.98 31.35 -3.34
C LYS A 291 -21.34 31.28 -1.95
N GLY A 292 -21.85 32.10 -1.01
CA GLY A 292 -21.34 32.13 0.37
C GLY A 292 -19.86 32.45 0.49
N GLY A 293 -19.35 33.41 -0.31
CA GLY A 293 -17.94 33.80 -0.37
C GLY A 293 -17.03 32.87 -1.20
N VAL A 294 -17.52 31.70 -1.61
CA VAL A 294 -16.78 30.73 -2.43
C VAL A 294 -17.05 30.98 -3.90
N LYS A 295 -15.99 31.07 -4.71
CA LYS A 295 -16.06 31.17 -6.17
C LYS A 295 -16.17 29.77 -6.76
N ILE A 296 -17.16 29.54 -7.61
CA ILE A 296 -17.49 28.22 -8.14
C ILE A 296 -17.48 28.24 -9.66
N LEU A 297 -16.57 27.47 -10.26
CA LEU A 297 -16.57 27.18 -11.69
C LEU A 297 -17.10 25.77 -11.92
N LYS A 298 -18.14 25.63 -12.75
CA LYS A 298 -18.67 24.32 -13.16
C LYS A 298 -18.60 24.17 -14.67
N VAL A 299 -18.16 23.03 -15.11
CA VAL A 299 -18.22 22.60 -16.51
C VAL A 299 -19.00 21.29 -16.56
N LYS A 300 -20.08 21.28 -17.34
CA LYS A 300 -21.02 20.15 -17.44
C LYS A 300 -21.06 19.66 -18.88
N ASP A 301 -20.88 18.36 -19.07
CA ASP A 301 -21.10 17.68 -20.35
C ASP A 301 -22.31 16.75 -20.29
N ARG A 302 -22.79 16.34 -21.48
CA ARG A 302 -23.88 15.38 -21.67
C ARG A 302 -23.38 14.08 -22.31
N GLY A 303 -22.10 13.77 -22.06
CA GLY A 303 -21.38 12.68 -22.70
C GLY A 303 -21.55 11.31 -22.04
N ILE A 304 -20.54 10.49 -22.20
CA ILE A 304 -20.56 9.09 -21.74
C ILE A 304 -20.59 8.94 -20.21
N GLY A 305 -20.18 10.00 -19.47
CA GLY A 305 -20.03 9.96 -18.01
C GLY A 305 -18.77 9.21 -17.55
N ILE A 306 -18.56 9.18 -16.22
CA ILE A 306 -17.41 8.54 -15.57
C ILE A 306 -17.93 7.54 -14.54
N ARG A 307 -17.40 6.31 -14.55
CA ARG A 307 -17.74 5.28 -13.56
C ARG A 307 -17.30 5.71 -12.15
N LYS A 308 -18.07 5.36 -11.13
CA LYS A 308 -17.80 5.75 -9.72
C LYS A 308 -16.39 5.34 -9.26
N GLU A 309 -15.92 4.18 -9.69
CA GLU A 309 -14.58 3.64 -9.36
C GLU A 309 -13.42 4.46 -9.98
N ASP A 310 -13.70 5.19 -11.07
CA ASP A 310 -12.71 5.98 -11.80
C ASP A 310 -12.70 7.45 -11.38
N MET A 311 -13.77 7.96 -10.76
CA MET A 311 -13.92 9.38 -10.39
C MET A 311 -12.77 9.94 -9.54
N LYS A 312 -12.16 9.12 -8.67
CA LYS A 312 -10.99 9.53 -7.89
C LYS A 312 -9.68 9.37 -8.67
N LYS A 313 -9.65 8.45 -9.63
CA LYS A 313 -8.43 8.08 -10.38
C LYS A 313 -8.16 9.00 -11.56
N ILE A 314 -9.18 9.62 -12.16
CA ILE A 314 -9.05 10.51 -13.33
C ILE A 314 -8.13 11.71 -13.10
N PHE A 315 -7.89 12.08 -11.84
CA PHE A 315 -6.97 13.15 -11.45
C PHE A 315 -5.52 12.68 -11.25
N ASN A 316 -5.26 11.37 -11.38
CA ASN A 316 -3.91 10.86 -11.27
C ASN A 316 -3.18 11.05 -12.61
N LYS A 317 -1.92 11.43 -12.53
CA LYS A 317 -1.02 11.58 -13.69
C LYS A 317 -1.07 10.33 -14.58
N PHE A 318 -1.22 10.56 -15.88
CA PHE A 318 -1.27 9.51 -16.91
C PHE A 318 -2.47 8.56 -16.82
N TYR A 319 -3.44 8.85 -15.94
CA TYR A 319 -4.62 8.00 -15.82
C TYR A 319 -5.63 8.28 -16.92
N ARG A 320 -6.16 7.21 -17.51
CA ARG A 320 -7.24 7.22 -18.50
C ARG A 320 -8.20 6.07 -18.24
N VAL A 321 -9.48 6.27 -18.53
CA VAL A 321 -10.56 5.32 -18.18
C VAL A 321 -10.53 4.05 -19.06
N GLN A 322 -9.94 4.11 -20.27
CA GLN A 322 -9.87 2.98 -21.21
C GLN A 322 -8.43 2.54 -21.47
N ASP A 323 -8.23 1.23 -21.68
CA ASP A 323 -6.95 0.67 -22.11
C ASP A 323 -6.61 1.10 -23.55
N GLU A 324 -5.33 1.07 -23.88
CA GLU A 324 -4.80 1.61 -25.15
C GLU A 324 -5.35 0.91 -26.39
N GLU A 325 -5.65 -0.39 -26.28
CA GLU A 325 -6.16 -1.23 -27.36
C GLU A 325 -7.62 -0.94 -27.77
N THR A 326 -8.41 -0.29 -26.88
CA THR A 326 -9.84 0.01 -27.11
C THR A 326 -10.13 1.49 -27.29
N ARG A 327 -9.09 2.32 -27.48
CA ARG A 327 -9.21 3.80 -27.48
C ARG A 327 -9.88 4.36 -28.71
N THR A 328 -10.93 5.12 -28.49
CA THR A 328 -11.56 5.99 -29.51
C THR A 328 -11.15 7.46 -29.38
N THR A 329 -10.63 7.89 -28.21
CA THR A 329 -10.36 9.30 -27.91
C THR A 329 -8.87 9.59 -27.65
N LYS A 330 -8.34 10.68 -28.24
CA LYS A 330 -6.96 11.16 -28.07
C LYS A 330 -6.73 11.84 -26.71
N GLY A 331 -5.48 11.92 -26.24
CA GLY A 331 -5.08 12.72 -25.06
C GLY A 331 -4.03 12.06 -24.16
N THR A 332 -3.28 12.89 -23.45
CA THR A 332 -2.11 12.49 -22.63
C THR A 332 -2.43 12.01 -21.22
N GLY A 333 -3.61 12.34 -20.69
CA GLY A 333 -3.96 12.07 -19.29
C GLY A 333 -3.28 13.02 -18.29
N LEU A 334 -2.81 14.18 -18.74
CA LEU A 334 -2.19 15.22 -17.91
C LEU A 334 -3.15 16.34 -17.51
N GLY A 335 -4.14 16.67 -18.35
CA GLY A 335 -4.98 17.85 -18.15
C GLY A 335 -5.68 17.89 -16.80
N LEU A 336 -6.39 16.82 -16.41
CA LEU A 336 -7.08 16.78 -15.11
C LEU A 336 -6.11 16.70 -13.91
N PHE A 337 -4.92 16.17 -14.09
CA PHE A 337 -3.85 16.23 -13.08
C PHE A 337 -3.44 17.68 -12.83
N ILE A 338 -3.16 18.47 -13.89
CA ILE A 338 -2.83 19.90 -13.80
C ILE A 338 -3.96 20.66 -13.09
N VAL A 339 -5.20 20.44 -13.52
CA VAL A 339 -6.39 21.07 -12.90
C VAL A 339 -6.42 20.82 -11.39
N LYS A 340 -6.25 19.58 -10.96
CA LYS A 340 -6.26 19.23 -9.53
C LYS A 340 -5.13 19.91 -8.77
N GLN A 341 -3.90 19.84 -9.26
CA GLN A 341 -2.73 20.42 -8.59
C GLN A 341 -2.87 21.93 -8.44
N THR A 342 -3.28 22.63 -9.52
CA THR A 342 -3.49 24.08 -9.49
C THR A 342 -4.56 24.50 -8.48
N VAL A 343 -5.72 23.82 -8.50
CA VAL A 343 -6.82 24.12 -7.57
C VAL A 343 -6.40 23.89 -6.12
N GLN A 344 -5.68 22.80 -5.85
CA GLN A 344 -5.18 22.48 -4.50
C GLN A 344 -4.13 23.49 -4.01
N LYS A 345 -3.24 23.95 -4.88
CA LYS A 345 -2.24 24.99 -4.57
C LYS A 345 -2.87 26.30 -4.11
N GLN A 346 -4.09 26.58 -4.56
CA GLN A 346 -4.89 27.74 -4.16
C GLN A 346 -5.89 27.44 -3.03
N ASN A 347 -5.66 26.40 -2.24
CA ASN A 347 -6.54 25.95 -1.17
C ASN A 347 -7.98 25.68 -1.64
N GLY A 348 -8.17 25.49 -2.94
CA GLY A 348 -9.45 25.13 -3.54
C GLY A 348 -9.72 23.63 -3.51
N LYS A 349 -10.93 23.26 -3.94
CA LYS A 349 -11.36 21.87 -4.05
C LYS A 349 -11.94 21.60 -5.42
N ILE A 350 -11.53 20.47 -6.04
CA ILE A 350 -12.16 19.96 -7.25
C ILE A 350 -13.06 18.77 -6.91
N HIS A 351 -14.24 18.75 -7.48
CA HIS A 351 -15.20 17.66 -7.35
C HIS A 351 -15.73 17.24 -8.72
N VAL A 352 -15.95 15.92 -8.89
CA VAL A 352 -16.56 15.36 -10.08
C VAL A 352 -17.84 14.60 -9.69
N SER A 353 -18.90 14.78 -10.45
CA SER A 353 -20.17 14.11 -10.25
C SER A 353 -20.84 13.74 -11.57
N ALA A 354 -21.77 12.81 -11.53
CA ALA A 354 -22.58 12.45 -12.70
C ALA A 354 -23.56 13.57 -13.04
N ASN A 355 -23.71 13.89 -14.32
CA ASN A 355 -24.77 14.74 -14.85
C ASN A 355 -26.03 13.92 -15.15
N LYS A 356 -27.20 14.56 -15.16
CA LYS A 356 -28.49 13.94 -15.49
C LYS A 356 -29.00 14.43 -16.84
N PRO A 357 -29.53 13.58 -17.72
CA PRO A 357 -29.69 12.11 -17.56
C PRO A 357 -28.39 11.32 -17.73
N LYS A 358 -27.36 11.89 -18.39
CA LYS A 358 -26.05 11.28 -18.63
C LYS A 358 -24.99 12.39 -18.81
N GLY A 359 -23.72 12.09 -18.43
CA GLY A 359 -22.61 13.02 -18.57
C GLY A 359 -21.83 13.22 -17.28
N THR A 360 -20.98 14.26 -17.26
CA THR A 360 -20.11 14.59 -16.12
C THR A 360 -20.24 16.07 -15.75
N ILE A 361 -20.11 16.36 -14.47
CA ILE A 361 -20.00 17.71 -13.93
C ILE A 361 -18.67 17.82 -13.19
N PHE A 362 -17.79 18.70 -13.67
CA PHE A 362 -16.62 19.13 -12.92
C PHE A 362 -16.95 20.41 -12.17
N THR A 363 -16.65 20.47 -10.89
CA THR A 363 -16.90 21.62 -10.01
C THR A 363 -15.61 22.01 -9.30
N LEU A 364 -15.11 23.20 -9.57
CA LEU A 364 -14.02 23.84 -8.84
C LEU A 364 -14.60 24.79 -7.81
N LYS A 365 -14.11 24.72 -6.58
CA LYS A 365 -14.45 25.63 -5.47
C LYS A 365 -13.19 26.33 -5.02
N LEU A 366 -13.17 27.66 -5.11
CA LEU A 366 -12.04 28.50 -4.74
C LEU A 366 -12.44 29.42 -3.59
N PRO A 367 -11.54 29.71 -2.65
CA PRO A 367 -11.80 30.63 -1.55
C PRO A 367 -12.09 32.06 -2.01
#